data_3a649cbdd0e9d6b84c2f2a61f11c4b5b
#
_entry.id   3a649cbdd0e9d6b84c2f2a61f11c4b5b
#
_cell.length_a   1.000
_cell.length_b   1.000
_cell.length_c   1.000
_cell.angle_alpha   90.00
_cell.angle_beta   90.00
_cell.angle_gamma   90.00
#
_symmetry.space_group_name_H-M   'P 1'
#
loop_
_entity.id
_entity.type
_entity.pdbx_description
1 polymer ?
#
loop_
_entity_poly.entity_id
_entity_poly.type
_entity_poly.pdbx_seq_one_letter_code
_entity_poly.pdbx_strand_id
1 'polypeptide(L)'
;MLTDQELIAPELPEQRDPSVSDLVSGWYKIAQSDQISTKEALQVDNFPTQIVVWRGEDSILRGLDLYCKHMGASLACGEVEGNSIRCPFHAWRWAGEGHCDEIPYAKRIPPKALTRAWEIDEMDGEIYAWLIRT
;
A
#
# COMPACT_ATOMS: atom_id res chain seq x y z
N MET A 1 0.41 -16.69 -6.85
CA MET A 1 -0.36 -17.39 -5.81
C MET A 1 0.53 -17.71 -4.61
N LEU A 2 0.03 -17.48 -3.42
CA LEU A 2 0.77 -17.75 -2.19
C LEU A 2 0.84 -19.23 -1.91
N THR A 3 1.98 -19.68 -1.39
CA THR A 3 2.13 -21.04 -0.88
C THR A 3 2.44 -20.98 0.60
N ASP A 4 2.28 -22.09 1.32
CA ASP A 4 2.58 -22.13 2.74
C ASP A 4 4.04 -21.76 3.04
N GLN A 5 4.95 -22.05 2.11
CA GLN A 5 6.36 -21.75 2.31
C GLN A 5 6.69 -20.27 2.15
N GLU A 6 5.82 -19.52 1.49
CA GLU A 6 6.01 -18.08 1.30
C GLU A 6 5.39 -17.25 2.41
N LEU A 7 4.54 -17.86 3.23
CA LEU A 7 3.86 -17.15 4.30
C LEU A 7 4.78 -16.96 5.49
N ILE A 8 4.81 -15.73 6.00
CA ILE A 8 5.48 -15.39 7.23
C ILE A 8 4.42 -15.40 8.32
N ALA A 9 4.80 -15.69 9.56
CA ALA A 9 3.88 -15.64 10.68
C ALA A 9 3.05 -14.35 10.64
N PRO A 10 1.75 -14.41 10.90
CA PRO A 10 0.88 -13.25 10.74
C PRO A 10 1.16 -12.10 11.70
N GLU A 11 1.94 -12.34 12.73
CA GLU A 11 2.27 -11.31 13.69
C GLU A 11 3.62 -10.69 13.37
N LEU A 12 3.65 -9.37 13.31
CA LEU A 12 4.88 -8.63 13.17
C LEU A 12 5.49 -8.39 14.55
N PRO A 13 6.82 -8.28 14.64
CA PRO A 13 7.48 -8.04 15.92
C PRO A 13 7.27 -6.59 16.36
N GLU A 14 6.12 -6.31 16.95
CA GLU A 14 5.71 -4.95 17.32
C GLU A 14 6.72 -4.21 18.20
N GLN A 15 7.46 -4.95 18.99
CA GLN A 15 8.44 -4.39 19.90
C GLN A 15 9.78 -4.09 19.23
N ARG A 16 9.91 -4.41 17.95
CA ARG A 16 11.17 -4.29 17.25
C ARG A 16 11.25 -3.04 16.39
N ASP A 17 12.44 -2.50 16.33
CA ASP A 17 12.75 -1.44 15.41
C ASP A 17 12.69 -2.01 13.99
N PRO A 18 11.89 -1.42 13.09
CA PRO A 18 11.80 -1.94 11.71
C PRO A 18 13.09 -1.86 10.92
N SER A 19 14.08 -1.11 11.39
CA SER A 19 15.40 -1.09 10.75
C SER A 19 16.26 -2.30 11.10
N VAL A 20 15.81 -3.13 12.04
CA VAL A 20 16.58 -4.27 12.49
C VAL A 20 16.70 -5.31 11.39
N SER A 21 17.91 -5.83 11.23
CA SER A 21 18.24 -6.73 10.14
C SER A 21 17.61 -8.13 10.27
N ASP A 22 16.93 -8.43 11.35
CA ASP A 22 16.31 -9.73 11.55
C ASP A 22 14.90 -9.84 10.95
N LEU A 23 14.40 -8.82 10.29
CA LEU A 23 13.16 -8.92 9.52
C LEU A 23 13.39 -9.87 8.34
N VAL A 24 12.42 -10.73 8.11
CA VAL A 24 12.51 -11.76 7.07
C VAL A 24 11.72 -11.34 5.85
N SER A 25 12.31 -11.52 4.66
CA SER A 25 11.57 -11.31 3.41
C SER A 25 10.46 -12.34 3.28
N GLY A 26 9.35 -11.94 2.72
CA GLY A 26 8.24 -12.85 2.47
C GLY A 26 6.89 -12.17 2.60
N TRP A 27 5.84 -12.98 2.63
CA TRP A 27 4.47 -12.51 2.73
C TRP A 27 4.06 -12.34 4.19
N TYR A 28 3.56 -11.15 4.50
CA TYR A 28 3.05 -10.82 5.83
C TYR A 28 1.55 -10.58 5.75
N LYS A 29 0.79 -11.25 6.60
CA LYS A 29 -0.65 -11.01 6.69
C LYS A 29 -0.86 -9.61 7.26
N ILE A 30 -1.63 -8.78 6.57
CA ILE A 30 -1.85 -7.39 6.96
C ILE A 30 -3.31 -7.07 7.28
N ALA A 31 -4.25 -7.82 6.73
CA ALA A 31 -5.66 -7.54 6.93
C ALA A 31 -6.49 -8.74 6.50
N GLN A 32 -7.81 -8.66 6.73
CA GLN A 32 -8.76 -9.61 6.19
C GLN A 32 -9.42 -9.00 4.95
N SER A 33 -9.82 -9.86 4.02
CA SER A 33 -10.39 -9.42 2.75
C SER A 33 -11.63 -8.53 2.92
N ASP A 34 -12.45 -8.81 3.92
CA ASP A 34 -13.68 -8.05 4.15
C ASP A 34 -13.44 -6.69 4.80
N GLN A 35 -12.22 -6.37 5.17
CA GLN A 35 -11.90 -5.05 5.72
C GLN A 35 -11.74 -3.98 4.64
N ILE A 36 -11.60 -4.37 3.38
CA ILE A 36 -11.40 -3.40 2.28
C ILE A 36 -12.37 -3.72 1.16
N SER A 37 -13.44 -2.96 1.08
CA SER A 37 -14.41 -3.07 -0.01
C SER A 37 -13.91 -2.33 -1.24
N THR A 38 -14.57 -2.59 -2.38
CA THR A 38 -14.24 -1.89 -3.64
C THR A 38 -14.30 -0.37 -3.42
N LYS A 39 -13.27 0.32 -3.87
CA LYS A 39 -13.09 1.77 -3.74
C LYS A 39 -12.85 2.24 -2.31
N GLU A 40 -12.44 1.35 -1.42
CA GLU A 40 -12.04 1.71 -0.07
C GLU A 40 -10.54 1.57 0.12
N ALA A 41 -10.01 2.36 1.05
CA ALA A 41 -8.60 2.31 1.43
C ALA A 41 -8.47 2.05 2.93
N LEU A 42 -7.43 1.34 3.30
CA LEU A 42 -7.12 0.99 4.68
C LEU A 42 -5.67 1.35 5.00
N GLN A 43 -5.47 2.05 6.11
CA GLN A 43 -4.12 2.23 6.63
C GLN A 43 -3.68 0.95 7.32
N VAL A 44 -2.50 0.47 6.97
CA VAL A 44 -1.94 -0.76 7.52
C VAL A 44 -0.75 -0.42 8.40
N ASP A 45 -0.86 -0.75 9.68
CA ASP A 45 0.19 -0.46 10.67
C ASP A 45 0.95 -1.71 11.10
N ASN A 46 0.42 -2.90 10.80
CA ASN A 46 1.04 -4.17 11.20
C ASN A 46 1.93 -4.75 10.11
N PHE A 47 2.69 -3.88 9.47
CA PHE A 47 3.69 -4.22 8.47
C PHE A 47 4.94 -3.42 8.83
N PRO A 48 6.16 -3.87 8.48
CA PRO A 48 7.38 -3.18 8.89
C PRO A 48 7.46 -1.70 8.54
N THR A 49 6.75 -1.28 7.50
CA THR A 49 6.59 0.15 7.19
C THR A 49 5.11 0.44 7.05
N GLN A 50 4.70 1.67 7.31
CA GLN A 50 3.30 2.04 7.16
C GLN A 50 2.93 2.14 5.70
N ILE A 51 1.86 1.46 5.31
CA ILE A 51 1.38 1.45 3.93
C ILE A 51 -0.12 1.72 3.90
N VAL A 52 -0.60 2.17 2.75
CA VAL A 52 -2.01 2.21 2.44
C VAL A 52 -2.32 1.10 1.45
N VAL A 53 -3.40 0.38 1.69
CA VAL A 53 -3.88 -0.65 0.76
C VAL A 53 -5.30 -0.29 0.38
N TRP A 54 -5.60 -0.35 -0.91
CA TRP A 54 -6.95 -0.04 -1.38
C TRP A 54 -7.37 -1.02 -2.46
N ARG A 55 -8.69 -1.13 -2.64
CA ARG A 55 -9.26 -1.96 -3.68
C ARG A 55 -9.80 -1.03 -4.76
N GLY A 56 -9.26 -1.17 -5.96
CA GLY A 56 -9.68 -0.35 -7.10
C GLY A 56 -11.08 -0.73 -7.59
N GLU A 57 -11.55 -0.02 -8.61
CA GLU A 57 -12.84 -0.35 -9.24
C GLU A 57 -12.83 -1.72 -9.88
N ASP A 58 -11.65 -2.23 -10.25
CA ASP A 58 -11.47 -3.57 -10.77
C ASP A 58 -11.45 -4.64 -9.68
N SER A 59 -11.64 -4.25 -8.42
CA SER A 59 -11.62 -5.11 -7.24
C SER A 59 -10.25 -5.69 -6.91
N ILE A 60 -9.20 -5.21 -7.55
CA ILE A 60 -7.83 -5.67 -7.29
C ILE A 60 -7.21 -4.78 -6.21
N LEU A 61 -6.50 -5.43 -5.28
CA LEU A 61 -5.82 -4.73 -4.19
C LEU A 61 -4.48 -4.16 -4.66
N ARG A 62 -4.16 -2.97 -4.16
CA ARG A 62 -2.91 -2.27 -4.44
C ARG A 62 -2.40 -1.65 -3.16
N GLY A 63 -1.09 -1.48 -3.04
CA GLY A 63 -0.48 -0.89 -1.86
C GLY A 63 0.65 0.06 -2.20
N LEU A 64 0.70 1.15 -1.47
CA LEU A 64 1.76 2.17 -1.60
C LEU A 64 2.22 2.57 -0.20
N ASP A 65 3.38 3.25 -0.13
CA ASP A 65 3.76 3.93 1.10
C ASP A 65 2.62 4.84 1.54
N LEU A 66 2.39 4.92 2.84
CA LEU A 66 1.22 5.60 3.39
C LEU A 66 1.20 7.10 3.09
N TYR A 67 2.34 7.75 3.16
CA TYR A 67 2.39 9.21 3.08
C TYR A 67 2.70 9.69 1.67
N CYS A 68 1.87 10.64 1.21
CA CYS A 68 2.03 11.26 -0.09
C CYS A 68 3.40 11.94 -0.19
N LYS A 69 4.15 11.65 -1.25
CA LYS A 69 5.49 12.20 -1.44
C LYS A 69 5.51 13.69 -1.67
N HIS A 70 4.36 14.28 -2.00
CA HIS A 70 4.27 15.71 -2.22
C HIS A 70 4.36 16.49 -0.91
N MET A 71 3.41 16.24 0.02
CA MET A 71 3.33 17.02 1.26
C MET A 71 3.18 16.17 2.51
N GLY A 72 3.31 14.85 2.40
CA GLY A 72 3.29 13.98 3.56
C GLY A 72 1.91 13.67 4.12
N ALA A 73 0.84 13.99 3.43
CA ALA A 73 -0.51 13.65 3.87
C ALA A 73 -0.74 12.15 3.76
N SER A 74 -1.53 11.59 4.69
CA SER A 74 -1.86 10.17 4.65
C SER A 74 -2.78 9.86 3.47
N LEU A 75 -2.35 8.95 2.60
CA LEU A 75 -3.17 8.52 1.47
C LEU A 75 -4.39 7.72 1.91
N ALA A 76 -4.37 7.15 3.13
CA ALA A 76 -5.53 6.44 3.66
C ALA A 76 -6.72 7.36 3.90
N CYS A 77 -6.51 8.66 4.00
CA CYS A 77 -7.57 9.65 4.12
C CYS A 77 -8.06 10.15 2.76
N GLY A 78 -7.49 9.67 1.68
CA GLY A 78 -7.85 10.09 0.33
C GLY A 78 -8.99 9.26 -0.25
N GLU A 79 -9.24 9.47 -1.52
CA GLU A 79 -10.30 8.79 -2.24
C GLU A 79 -9.75 7.88 -3.34
N VAL A 80 -10.34 6.72 -3.47
CA VAL A 80 -10.04 5.83 -4.59
C VAL A 80 -10.80 6.34 -5.82
N GLU A 81 -10.08 6.57 -6.90
CA GLU A 81 -10.64 6.98 -8.19
C GLU A 81 -10.16 6.01 -9.26
N GLY A 82 -11.10 5.30 -9.89
CA GLY A 82 -10.72 4.22 -10.78
C GLY A 82 -9.91 3.20 -10.00
N ASN A 83 -8.68 2.99 -10.40
CA ASN A 83 -7.76 2.07 -9.73
C ASN A 83 -6.64 2.81 -9.00
N SER A 84 -6.73 4.13 -8.90
CA SER A 84 -5.73 4.99 -8.26
C SER A 84 -6.26 5.56 -6.97
N ILE A 85 -5.38 6.20 -6.19
CA ILE A 85 -5.76 6.86 -4.94
C ILE A 85 -5.35 8.32 -4.99
N ARG A 86 -6.28 9.21 -4.63
CA ARG A 86 -6.08 10.66 -4.65
C ARG A 86 -5.75 11.15 -3.26
N CYS A 87 -4.65 11.88 -3.13
CA CYS A 87 -4.24 12.49 -1.87
C CYS A 87 -5.29 13.53 -1.45
N PRO A 88 -5.69 13.55 -0.17
CA PRO A 88 -6.69 14.53 0.30
C PRO A 88 -6.14 15.96 0.37
N PHE A 89 -4.82 16.12 0.28
CA PHE A 89 -4.15 17.41 0.37
C PHE A 89 -3.52 17.73 -0.97
N HIS A 90 -3.99 18.72 -1.69
CA HIS A 90 -3.53 19.12 -3.02
C HIS A 90 -3.88 18.16 -4.16
N ALA A 91 -4.61 17.08 -3.87
CA ALA A 91 -5.25 16.24 -4.89
C ALA A 91 -4.33 15.53 -5.90
N TRP A 92 -3.07 15.28 -5.54
CA TRP A 92 -2.22 14.42 -6.36
C TRP A 92 -2.78 13.01 -6.36
N ARG A 93 -2.90 12.41 -7.54
CA ARG A 93 -3.43 11.05 -7.67
C ARG A 93 -2.29 10.09 -7.96
N TRP A 94 -2.29 8.97 -7.26
CA TRP A 94 -1.23 7.98 -7.33
C TRP A 94 -1.75 6.66 -7.88
N ALA A 95 -1.08 6.15 -8.92
CA ALA A 95 -1.38 4.82 -9.47
C ALA A 95 -0.76 3.73 -8.59
N GLY A 96 -1.34 2.54 -8.66
CA GLY A 96 -0.85 1.41 -7.87
C GLY A 96 0.55 0.95 -8.22
N GLU A 97 1.09 1.37 -9.37
CA GLU A 97 2.45 1.08 -9.77
C GLU A 97 3.48 2.00 -9.11
N GLY A 98 3.04 3.02 -8.39
CA GLY A 98 3.93 3.90 -7.65
C GLY A 98 4.27 5.22 -8.32
N HIS A 99 3.56 5.61 -9.36
CA HIS A 99 3.77 6.91 -10.00
C HIS A 99 2.53 7.79 -9.82
N CYS A 100 2.75 9.09 -9.79
CA CYS A 100 1.65 10.06 -9.80
C CYS A 100 1.06 10.10 -11.20
N ASP A 101 -0.25 9.92 -11.32
CA ASP A 101 -0.90 9.87 -12.63
C ASP A 101 -1.79 11.08 -12.93
N GLU A 102 -1.99 11.99 -11.97
CA GLU A 102 -2.70 13.23 -12.22
C GLU A 102 -2.40 14.28 -11.16
N ILE A 103 -2.17 15.49 -11.61
CA ILE A 103 -2.12 16.68 -10.75
C ILE A 103 -3.06 17.70 -11.41
N PRO A 104 -4.26 17.93 -10.85
CA PRO A 104 -5.30 18.70 -11.54
C PRO A 104 -4.91 20.11 -11.97
N TYR A 105 -4.02 20.75 -11.21
CA TYR A 105 -3.61 22.13 -11.47
C TYR A 105 -2.29 22.22 -12.26
N ALA A 106 -1.73 21.11 -12.68
CA ALA A 106 -0.44 21.09 -13.35
C ALA A 106 -0.58 20.62 -14.80
N LYS A 107 0.25 21.18 -15.69
CA LYS A 107 0.29 20.74 -17.08
C LYS A 107 1.12 19.48 -17.26
N ARG A 108 2.02 19.23 -16.32
CA ARG A 108 2.95 18.10 -16.38
C ARG A 108 3.09 17.48 -15.01
N ILE A 109 3.35 16.20 -15.01
CA ILE A 109 3.67 15.46 -13.78
C ILE A 109 5.20 15.35 -13.70
N PRO A 110 5.81 15.80 -12.58
CA PRO A 110 7.26 15.68 -12.45
C PRO A 110 7.70 14.22 -12.56
N PRO A 111 8.79 13.93 -13.30
CA PRO A 111 9.29 12.55 -13.39
C PRO A 111 9.67 11.95 -12.04
N LYS A 112 9.98 12.80 -11.06
CA LYS A 112 10.34 12.34 -9.71
C LYS A 112 9.13 12.11 -8.80
N ALA A 113 7.91 12.31 -9.31
CA ALA A 113 6.68 12.05 -8.54
C ALA A 113 6.45 10.54 -8.49
N LEU A 114 7.27 9.86 -7.70
CA LEU A 114 7.26 8.41 -7.52
C LEU A 114 7.19 8.08 -6.04
N THR A 115 6.48 7.01 -5.74
CA THR A 115 6.43 6.46 -4.39
C THR A 115 6.67 4.96 -4.48
N ARG A 116 6.83 4.32 -3.34
CA ARG A 116 7.08 2.89 -3.34
C ARG A 116 5.77 2.13 -3.43
N ALA A 117 5.67 1.25 -4.41
CA ALA A 117 4.55 0.32 -4.55
C ALA A 117 4.90 -1.00 -3.88
N TRP A 118 3.91 -1.60 -3.22
CA TRP A 118 4.06 -2.87 -2.52
C TRP A 118 3.21 -3.92 -3.21
N GLU A 119 3.75 -5.12 -3.32
CA GLU A 119 3.01 -6.22 -3.90
C GLU A 119 1.99 -6.72 -2.87
N ILE A 120 0.73 -6.74 -3.25
CA ILE A 120 -0.37 -7.15 -2.38
C ILE A 120 -1.04 -8.35 -3.02
N ASP A 121 -1.34 -9.35 -2.22
CA ASP A 121 -2.05 -10.53 -2.68
C ASP A 121 -3.13 -10.92 -1.68
N GLU A 122 -4.07 -11.72 -2.15
CA GLU A 122 -5.24 -12.11 -1.39
C GLU A 122 -5.42 -13.61 -1.51
N MET A 123 -5.62 -14.30 -0.39
CA MET A 123 -5.79 -15.75 -0.38
C MET A 123 -6.65 -16.15 0.82
N ASP A 124 -7.66 -16.97 0.57
CA ASP A 124 -8.53 -17.54 1.61
C ASP A 124 -9.11 -16.49 2.57
N GLY A 125 -9.53 -15.35 2.03
CA GLY A 125 -10.14 -14.29 2.82
C GLY A 125 -9.15 -13.43 3.58
N GLU A 126 -7.87 -13.56 3.30
CA GLU A 126 -6.81 -12.80 3.97
C GLU A 126 -5.96 -12.04 2.97
N ILE A 127 -5.46 -10.89 3.38
CA ILE A 127 -4.65 -10.00 2.55
C ILE A 127 -3.21 -10.03 3.05
N TYR A 128 -2.28 -10.16 2.11
CA TYR A 128 -0.85 -10.25 2.39
C TYR A 128 -0.07 -9.20 1.61
N ALA A 129 0.98 -8.67 2.21
CA ALA A 129 1.92 -7.78 1.55
C ALA A 129 3.30 -8.45 1.52
N TRP A 130 4.01 -8.27 0.42
CA TRP A 130 5.34 -8.85 0.24
C TRP A 130 6.40 -7.89 0.72
N LEU A 131 7.21 -8.32 1.68
CA LEU A 131 8.37 -7.57 2.13
C LEU A 131 9.61 -8.10 1.44
N ILE A 132 10.32 -7.20 0.74
CA ILE A 132 11.63 -7.51 0.19
C ILE A 132 12.65 -6.84 1.09
N ARG A 133 13.48 -7.66 1.70
CA ARG A 133 14.56 -7.15 2.53
C ARG A 133 15.77 -6.88 1.66
N THR A 134 16.23 -5.65 1.67
CA THR A 134 17.40 -5.24 0.90
C THR A 134 18.59 -4.93 1.80
#